data_7c7ed678bbb04a13eb9f2bcb816fd753
#
_entry.id   7c7ed678bbb04a13eb9f2bcb816fd753
#
_cell.length_a   1.000
_cell.length_b   1.000
_cell.length_c   1.000
_cell.angle_alpha   90.00
_cell.angle_beta   90.00
_cell.angle_gamma   90.00
#
_symmetry.space_group_name_H-M   'P 1'
#
loop_
_entity.id
_entity.type
_entity.pdbx_description
1 polymer ?
#
loop_
_entity_poly.entity_id
_entity_poly.type
_entity_poly.pdbx_seq_one_letter_code
_entity_poly.pdbx_strand_id
1 'polypeptide(L)'
;MTPRRLILDVVAPRGVPSTARASTSARASCVVSAVPRACPHFPACSGCVTALDAVDALDPPVLEAVREYFGDDAHETFRGRATRWRCKAKLAARAETSSGRVALGLFKRGTHELAPTETCPVSHVGVERAAATTRATCDALGVTPYDESTGEGELRYVQTVMCSDEAVDPGMDEDARAAISLVFNANTLTRRHEEICMDIARRGGDFVRGVSVNLQDARSNVIFNHAGWVHVYGEYMTFLRTPSGQRVYYLPGSFMQANPEAYGELLRRMPRHVPRGSRVVEMFSGVGAIGFSLLTNVELDVRSVRFVESSSSVAEAWERTRDELPNDSLKSRVSLQIAKAEKIAVESTRDCDVLVVDPPRKGLDESLRRVLTDSTLSDDLATILYVSCGFDSFKRDADELVASGMWTLTHHESFVFFPATNHIEVFAVFKRSKTIGRKRNG
;
A
#
# COMPACT_ATOMS: atom_id res chain seq x y z
N MET A 1 -10.61 11.04 -56.29
CA MET A 1 -11.68 9.98 -56.30
C MET A 1 -11.99 9.66 -54.84
N THR A 2 -13.06 10.20 -54.36
CA THR A 2 -13.65 10.04 -53.04
C THR A 2 -14.71 8.96 -53.06
N PRO A 3 -14.81 8.08 -52.04
CA PRO A 3 -16.04 7.32 -51.85
C PRO A 3 -16.85 7.86 -50.66
N ARG A 4 -18.14 7.85 -50.96
CA ARG A 4 -19.29 8.39 -50.25
C ARG A 4 -19.60 7.73 -48.92
N ARG A 5 -20.10 8.57 -48.00
CA ARG A 5 -20.88 8.21 -46.81
C ARG A 5 -22.18 7.51 -47.16
N LEU A 6 -22.55 6.49 -46.40
CA LEU A 6 -23.92 6.04 -46.25
C LEU A 6 -24.42 6.34 -44.84
N ILE A 7 -25.47 7.15 -44.80
CA ILE A 7 -26.27 7.46 -43.62
C ILE A 7 -27.40 6.43 -43.59
N LEU A 8 -27.63 5.80 -42.47
CA LEU A 8 -28.86 5.06 -42.19
C LEU A 8 -29.51 5.65 -40.93
N ASP A 9 -30.62 6.33 -41.17
CA ASP A 9 -31.59 6.78 -40.18
C ASP A 9 -32.31 5.57 -39.59
N VAL A 10 -32.37 5.49 -38.23
CA VAL A 10 -33.32 4.62 -37.55
C VAL A 10 -34.14 5.46 -36.55
N VAL A 11 -35.40 5.42 -36.79
CA VAL A 11 -36.53 6.08 -36.14
C VAL A 11 -36.71 5.65 -34.71
N ALA A 12 -36.94 6.61 -33.80
CA ALA A 12 -37.35 6.41 -32.41
C ALA A 12 -38.88 6.11 -32.31
N PRO A 13 -39.29 5.24 -31.40
CA PRO A 13 -40.69 5.21 -30.95
C PRO A 13 -40.89 6.00 -29.63
N ARG A 14 -42.03 6.69 -29.61
CA ARG A 14 -42.54 7.54 -28.54
C ARG A 14 -43.10 6.76 -27.35
N GLY A 15 -42.80 7.19 -26.16
CA GLY A 15 -43.65 7.46 -25.01
C GLY A 15 -44.49 6.38 -24.34
N VAL A 16 -44.22 6.12 -23.06
CA VAL A 16 -45.21 5.68 -22.05
C VAL A 16 -44.82 6.29 -20.69
N PRO A 17 -45.79 6.60 -19.81
CA PRO A 17 -45.64 7.64 -18.77
C PRO A 17 -45.05 7.14 -17.45
N SER A 18 -44.43 8.12 -16.76
CA SER A 18 -43.93 8.09 -15.38
C SER A 18 -44.96 7.64 -14.34
N THR A 19 -44.61 6.61 -13.57
CA THR A 19 -45.15 6.42 -12.24
C THR A 19 -44.01 6.50 -11.22
N ALA A 20 -44.02 7.57 -10.44
CA ALA A 20 -43.13 7.74 -9.32
C ALA A 20 -43.32 6.61 -8.27
N ARG A 21 -42.28 5.84 -8.00
CA ARG A 21 -42.17 5.02 -6.81
C ARG A 21 -41.05 5.57 -5.94
N ALA A 22 -41.43 5.88 -4.70
CA ALA A 22 -40.55 6.26 -3.62
C ALA A 22 -39.46 5.21 -3.42
N SER A 23 -38.20 5.61 -3.54
CA SER A 23 -37.05 4.81 -3.18
C SER A 23 -36.85 4.87 -1.66
N THR A 24 -37.27 3.84 -0.95
CA THR A 24 -36.79 3.53 0.39
C THR A 24 -35.31 3.24 0.33
N SER A 25 -34.52 4.04 1.03
CA SER A 25 -33.09 3.82 1.19
C SER A 25 -32.87 2.45 1.84
N ALA A 26 -32.42 1.49 1.05
CA ALA A 26 -31.89 0.24 1.57
C ALA A 26 -30.58 0.56 2.29
N ARG A 27 -30.61 0.55 3.62
CA ARG A 27 -29.40 0.39 4.44
C ARG A 27 -28.71 -0.86 3.93
N ALA A 28 -27.49 -0.70 3.42
CA ALA A 28 -26.61 -1.82 3.11
C ALA A 28 -26.46 -2.63 4.41
N SER A 29 -27.11 -3.78 4.46
CA SER A 29 -26.91 -4.75 5.51
C SER A 29 -25.46 -5.22 5.40
N CYS A 30 -24.69 -4.90 6.43
CA CYS A 30 -23.37 -5.46 6.65
C CYS A 30 -23.52 -6.99 6.57
N VAL A 31 -22.98 -7.60 5.51
CA VAL A 31 -22.90 -9.06 5.41
C VAL A 31 -21.97 -9.50 6.52
N VAL A 32 -22.52 -10.06 7.58
CA VAL A 32 -21.76 -10.75 8.63
C VAL A 32 -21.02 -11.89 7.91
N SER A 33 -19.76 -11.66 7.58
CA SER A 33 -18.90 -12.67 7.02
C SER A 33 -18.79 -13.82 8.03
N ALA A 34 -18.93 -15.04 7.53
CA ALA A 34 -18.78 -16.27 8.32
C ALA A 34 -17.53 -16.19 9.21
N VAL A 35 -17.67 -16.66 10.47
CA VAL A 35 -16.57 -16.73 11.45
C VAL A 35 -15.30 -17.25 10.76
N PRO A 36 -14.17 -16.55 10.87
CA PRO A 36 -12.93 -16.95 10.22
C PRO A 36 -12.56 -18.36 10.68
N ARG A 37 -12.19 -19.24 9.74
CA ARG A 37 -11.69 -20.57 10.10
C ARG A 37 -10.40 -20.44 10.89
N ALA A 38 -10.23 -21.23 11.94
CA ALA A 38 -8.99 -21.35 12.69
C ALA A 38 -7.80 -21.53 11.72
N CYS A 39 -6.74 -20.78 11.95
CA CYS A 39 -5.53 -20.89 11.13
C CYS A 39 -4.74 -22.15 11.56
N PRO A 40 -4.46 -23.12 10.67
CA PRO A 40 -3.72 -24.32 11.02
C PRO A 40 -2.25 -24.04 11.38
N HIS A 41 -1.75 -22.87 11.06
CA HIS A 41 -0.36 -22.48 11.31
C HIS A 41 -0.16 -21.67 12.61
N PHE A 42 -1.27 -21.23 13.23
CA PHE A 42 -1.20 -20.54 14.52
C PHE A 42 -1.05 -21.56 15.67
N PRO A 43 -0.23 -21.26 16.70
CA PRO A 43 0.56 -20.07 16.96
C PRO A 43 1.99 -20.12 16.40
N ALA A 44 2.40 -21.19 15.73
CA ALA A 44 3.79 -21.39 15.29
C ALA A 44 4.26 -20.36 14.26
N CYS A 45 3.41 -19.99 13.30
CA CYS A 45 3.73 -19.03 12.26
C CYS A 45 3.92 -17.62 12.85
N SER A 46 4.94 -16.89 12.33
CA SER A 46 5.22 -15.50 12.75
C SER A 46 4.21 -14.47 12.22
N GLY A 47 3.29 -14.86 11.34
CA GLY A 47 2.42 -13.93 10.62
C GLY A 47 1.29 -13.32 11.45
N CYS A 48 0.84 -13.98 12.54
CA CYS A 48 -0.27 -13.52 13.38
C CYS A 48 0.08 -13.61 14.86
N VAL A 49 -0.35 -12.67 15.68
CA VAL A 49 -0.18 -12.66 17.14
C VAL A 49 -1.43 -13.10 17.87
N THR A 50 -2.61 -12.96 17.23
CA THR A 50 -3.93 -13.38 17.73
C THR A 50 -4.47 -14.46 16.81
N ALA A 51 -5.23 -15.42 17.35
CA ALA A 51 -5.93 -16.42 16.56
C ALA A 51 -7.05 -15.74 15.73
N LEU A 52 -7.21 -16.14 14.47
CA LEU A 52 -8.17 -15.52 13.55
C LEU A 52 -9.64 -15.81 13.92
N ASP A 53 -9.90 -16.86 14.65
CA ASP A 53 -11.21 -17.25 15.17
C ASP A 53 -11.53 -16.62 16.55
N ALA A 54 -10.60 -15.86 17.12
CA ALA A 54 -10.85 -15.09 18.32
C ALA A 54 -11.83 -13.93 18.06
N VAL A 55 -12.66 -13.61 19.05
CA VAL A 55 -13.65 -12.52 18.97
C VAL A 55 -13.00 -11.16 18.68
N ASP A 56 -11.78 -10.97 19.15
CA ASP A 56 -10.97 -9.75 19.06
C ASP A 56 -9.89 -9.83 17.97
N ALA A 57 -10.01 -10.76 17.01
CA ALA A 57 -9.04 -10.91 15.93
C ALA A 57 -8.80 -9.62 15.10
N LEU A 58 -9.79 -8.72 15.07
CA LEU A 58 -9.73 -7.42 14.41
C LEU A 58 -9.29 -6.28 15.35
N ASP A 59 -9.12 -6.55 16.64
CA ASP A 59 -8.64 -5.57 17.61
C ASP A 59 -7.19 -5.90 17.98
N PRO A 60 -6.19 -5.23 17.37
CA PRO A 60 -4.81 -5.46 17.72
C PRO A 60 -4.54 -5.03 19.17
N PRO A 61 -3.67 -5.73 19.92
CA PRO A 61 -3.36 -5.37 21.31
C PRO A 61 -2.98 -3.89 21.52
N VAL A 62 -2.30 -3.28 20.55
CA VAL A 62 -1.94 -1.85 20.59
C VAL A 62 -3.15 -0.91 20.57
N LEU A 63 -4.33 -1.37 20.15
CA LEU A 63 -5.54 -0.55 20.06
C LEU A 63 -6.03 -0.06 21.44
N GLU A 64 -5.78 -0.81 22.50
CA GLU A 64 -6.09 -0.39 23.87
C GLU A 64 -5.32 0.89 24.22
N ALA A 65 -4.01 0.90 24.01
CA ALA A 65 -3.18 2.09 24.23
C ALA A 65 -3.57 3.28 23.35
N VAL A 66 -4.05 3.03 22.14
CA VAL A 66 -4.57 4.07 21.23
C VAL A 66 -5.85 4.69 21.78
N ARG A 67 -6.80 3.86 22.23
CA ARG A 67 -8.06 4.33 22.85
C ARG A 67 -7.81 5.11 24.14
N GLU A 68 -6.92 4.60 24.98
CA GLU A 68 -6.53 5.33 26.21
C GLU A 68 -5.98 6.73 25.90
N TYR A 69 -5.16 6.85 24.87
CA TYR A 69 -4.56 8.13 24.49
C TYR A 69 -5.57 9.15 23.94
N PHE A 70 -6.49 8.70 23.08
CA PHE A 70 -7.46 9.60 22.42
C PHE A 70 -8.80 9.73 23.18
N GLY A 71 -9.08 8.82 24.12
CA GLY A 71 -10.38 8.67 24.76
C GLY A 71 -11.30 7.73 23.98
N ASP A 72 -11.83 6.72 24.66
CA ASP A 72 -12.58 5.59 24.07
C ASP A 72 -13.78 6.02 23.21
N ASP A 73 -14.57 6.99 23.71
CA ASP A 73 -15.84 7.38 23.07
C ASP A 73 -15.64 8.21 21.78
N ALA A 74 -14.46 8.77 21.58
CA ALA A 74 -14.16 9.68 20.48
C ALA A 74 -13.33 9.06 19.36
N HIS A 75 -12.76 7.85 19.59
CA HIS A 75 -11.83 7.22 18.66
C HIS A 75 -12.49 6.15 17.79
N GLU A 76 -12.63 6.47 16.50
CA GLU A 76 -13.16 5.53 15.51
C GLU A 76 -12.06 4.59 15.00
N THR A 77 -12.38 3.30 14.84
CA THR A 77 -11.47 2.31 14.25
C THR A 77 -12.13 1.61 13.08
N PHE A 78 -11.54 1.74 11.89
CA PHE A 78 -11.96 0.97 10.73
C PHE A 78 -11.42 -0.46 10.82
N ARG A 79 -12.32 -1.45 10.69
CA ARG A 79 -12.02 -2.88 10.65
C ARG A 79 -12.55 -3.44 9.34
N GLY A 80 -11.63 -3.79 8.45
CA GLY A 80 -11.95 -4.48 7.21
C GLY A 80 -12.14 -5.99 7.43
N ARG A 81 -11.90 -6.76 6.38
CA ARG A 81 -12.00 -8.23 6.42
C ARG A 81 -10.92 -8.84 7.32
N ALA A 82 -11.29 -9.84 8.10
CA ALA A 82 -10.34 -10.63 8.90
C ALA A 82 -9.48 -11.58 8.03
N THR A 83 -10.01 -12.01 6.87
CA THR A 83 -9.40 -13.00 5.98
C THR A 83 -9.29 -12.46 4.55
N ARG A 84 -8.41 -13.07 3.75
CA ARG A 84 -8.22 -12.77 2.31
C ARG A 84 -7.82 -11.32 1.97
N TRP A 85 -7.37 -10.56 2.96
CA TRP A 85 -6.98 -9.16 2.79
C TRP A 85 -5.57 -8.96 2.26
N ARG A 86 -4.67 -9.94 2.43
CA ARG A 86 -3.26 -9.80 2.08
C ARG A 86 -3.03 -10.00 0.59
N CYS A 87 -2.97 -8.91 -0.16
CA CYS A 87 -2.74 -8.90 -1.60
C CYS A 87 -1.25 -8.83 -1.99
N LYS A 88 -0.35 -8.62 -1.02
CA LYS A 88 1.10 -8.67 -1.21
C LYS A 88 1.74 -9.57 -0.18
N ALA A 89 2.47 -10.59 -0.64
CA ALA A 89 3.17 -11.53 0.22
C ALA A 89 4.61 -11.74 -0.25
N LYS A 90 5.52 -11.95 0.71
CA LYS A 90 6.90 -12.42 0.48
C LYS A 90 7.03 -13.74 1.22
N LEU A 91 7.28 -14.80 0.50
CA LEU A 91 7.39 -16.15 1.03
C LEU A 91 8.84 -16.62 0.90
N ALA A 92 9.40 -17.17 1.96
CA ALA A 92 10.70 -17.83 1.90
C ALA A 92 10.56 -19.16 1.17
N ALA A 93 11.55 -19.51 0.35
CA ALA A 93 11.67 -20.80 -0.30
C ALA A 93 12.69 -21.65 0.47
N ARG A 94 12.25 -22.75 1.05
CA ARG A 94 13.09 -23.67 1.83
C ARG A 94 12.78 -25.13 1.45
N ALA A 95 13.68 -26.02 1.81
CA ALA A 95 13.44 -27.45 1.62
C ALA A 95 12.32 -27.94 2.52
N GLU A 96 11.35 -28.63 1.94
CA GLU A 96 10.40 -29.42 2.71
C GLU A 96 11.13 -30.61 3.37
N THR A 97 10.92 -30.80 4.67
CA THR A 97 11.63 -31.81 5.45
C THR A 97 11.44 -33.22 4.93
N SER A 98 10.27 -33.54 4.38
CA SER A 98 9.92 -34.88 3.93
C SER A 98 10.42 -35.21 2.52
N SER A 99 10.50 -34.24 1.63
CA SER A 99 10.75 -34.47 0.20
C SER A 99 11.98 -33.77 -0.35
N GLY A 100 12.53 -32.77 0.38
CA GLY A 100 13.60 -31.90 -0.10
C GLY A 100 13.16 -30.91 -1.19
N ARG A 101 11.87 -30.92 -1.59
CA ARG A 101 11.31 -30.01 -2.60
C ARG A 101 11.16 -28.58 -2.07
N VAL A 102 10.91 -27.65 -2.96
CA VAL A 102 10.63 -26.24 -2.59
C VAL A 102 9.29 -26.14 -1.86
N ALA A 103 9.34 -25.78 -0.58
CA ALA A 103 8.20 -25.27 0.17
C ALA A 103 8.26 -23.76 0.26
N LEU A 104 7.10 -23.10 0.19
CA LEU A 104 6.95 -21.65 0.32
C LEU A 104 6.18 -21.29 1.59
N GLY A 105 6.68 -20.33 2.35
CA GLY A 105 6.00 -19.96 3.59
C GLY A 105 6.64 -18.79 4.34
N LEU A 106 6.14 -18.57 5.54
CA LEU A 106 6.74 -17.66 6.52
C LEU A 106 7.61 -18.45 7.49
N PHE A 107 8.45 -17.78 8.24
CA PHE A 107 9.21 -18.43 9.30
C PHE A 107 8.33 -18.67 10.54
N LYS A 108 8.64 -19.72 11.28
CA LYS A 108 8.13 -19.90 12.64
C LYS A 108 8.68 -18.82 13.55
N ARG A 109 7.96 -18.49 14.62
CA ARG A 109 8.36 -17.43 15.55
C ARG A 109 9.74 -17.67 16.13
N GLY A 110 10.60 -16.67 16.03
CA GLY A 110 11.95 -16.69 16.60
C GLY A 110 12.90 -17.69 15.96
N THR A 111 12.54 -18.25 14.79
CA THR A 111 13.39 -19.21 14.06
C THR A 111 13.50 -18.86 12.58
N HIS A 112 14.38 -19.58 11.87
CA HIS A 112 14.43 -19.62 10.40
C HIS A 112 13.82 -20.89 9.82
N GLU A 113 13.11 -21.67 10.65
CA GLU A 113 12.34 -22.82 10.18
C GLU A 113 11.07 -22.34 9.46
N LEU A 114 10.75 -22.99 8.34
CA LEU A 114 9.58 -22.66 7.57
C LEU A 114 8.29 -23.16 8.25
N ALA A 115 7.32 -22.26 8.32
CA ALA A 115 5.91 -22.62 8.48
C ALA A 115 5.27 -22.54 7.08
N PRO A 116 5.02 -23.66 6.40
CA PRO A 116 4.38 -23.64 5.07
C PRO A 116 3.02 -22.94 5.15
N THR A 117 2.79 -21.98 4.24
CA THR A 117 1.56 -21.16 4.31
C THR A 117 0.64 -21.41 3.11
N GLU A 118 0.49 -22.68 2.72
CA GLU A 118 -0.32 -23.10 1.56
C GLU A 118 -1.81 -22.75 1.69
N THR A 119 -2.31 -22.68 2.92
CA THR A 119 -3.70 -22.39 3.25
C THR A 119 -3.81 -21.25 4.27
N CYS A 120 -3.05 -20.19 4.07
CA CYS A 120 -3.05 -19.04 4.97
C CYS A 120 -4.37 -18.26 4.85
N PRO A 121 -5.24 -18.21 5.86
CA PRO A 121 -6.55 -17.58 5.73
C PRO A 121 -6.49 -16.07 5.44
N VAL A 122 -5.40 -15.39 5.81
CA VAL A 122 -5.26 -13.95 5.53
C VAL A 122 -4.77 -13.66 4.12
N SER A 123 -4.14 -14.64 3.44
CA SER A 123 -3.65 -14.46 2.08
C SER A 123 -4.80 -14.39 1.09
N HIS A 124 -4.72 -13.49 0.12
CA HIS A 124 -5.59 -13.48 -1.04
C HIS A 124 -5.47 -14.81 -1.81
N VAL A 125 -6.58 -15.31 -2.36
CA VAL A 125 -6.59 -16.60 -3.10
C VAL A 125 -5.59 -16.60 -4.27
N GLY A 126 -5.40 -15.47 -4.92
CA GLY A 126 -4.39 -15.32 -5.98
C GLY A 126 -2.96 -15.45 -5.49
N VAL A 127 -2.65 -15.06 -4.24
CA VAL A 127 -1.32 -15.29 -3.63
C VAL A 127 -1.07 -16.79 -3.47
N GLU A 128 -2.07 -17.54 -3.01
CA GLU A 128 -1.99 -18.99 -2.89
C GLU A 128 -1.83 -19.65 -4.26
N ARG A 129 -2.61 -19.21 -5.26
CA ARG A 129 -2.49 -19.69 -6.65
C ARG A 129 -1.10 -19.41 -7.24
N ALA A 130 -0.54 -18.22 -7.03
CA ALA A 130 0.81 -17.88 -7.49
C ALA A 130 1.88 -18.75 -6.83
N ALA A 131 1.76 -18.99 -5.51
CA ALA A 131 2.65 -19.88 -4.78
C ALA A 131 2.55 -21.33 -5.28
N ALA A 132 1.35 -21.84 -5.53
CA ALA A 132 1.14 -23.17 -6.09
C ALA A 132 1.71 -23.33 -7.50
N THR A 133 1.51 -22.31 -8.37
CA THR A 133 2.08 -22.27 -9.73
C THR A 133 3.61 -22.29 -9.67
N THR A 134 4.21 -21.51 -8.76
CA THR A 134 5.66 -21.46 -8.58
C THR A 134 6.20 -22.80 -8.09
N ARG A 135 5.56 -23.46 -7.11
CA ARG A 135 5.98 -24.78 -6.64
C ARG A 135 5.89 -25.84 -7.74
N ALA A 136 4.79 -25.86 -8.50
CA ALA A 136 4.64 -26.78 -9.63
C ALA A 136 5.76 -26.62 -10.68
N THR A 137 6.19 -25.38 -10.93
CA THR A 137 7.36 -25.11 -11.78
C THR A 137 8.64 -25.61 -11.15
N CYS A 138 8.86 -25.33 -9.85
CA CYS A 138 10.05 -25.80 -9.14
C CYS A 138 10.17 -27.34 -9.18
N ASP A 139 9.07 -28.04 -8.96
CA ASP A 139 9.02 -29.51 -9.01
C ASP A 139 9.32 -30.03 -10.43
N ALA A 140 8.71 -29.44 -11.45
CA ALA A 140 8.87 -29.88 -12.84
C ALA A 140 10.29 -29.64 -13.37
N LEU A 141 10.92 -28.56 -12.95
CA LEU A 141 12.27 -28.17 -13.41
C LEU A 141 13.38 -28.54 -12.42
N GLY A 142 13.07 -29.16 -11.28
CA GLY A 142 14.07 -29.53 -10.27
C GLY A 142 14.79 -28.33 -9.68
N VAL A 143 14.05 -27.22 -9.38
CA VAL A 143 14.64 -26.04 -8.75
C VAL A 143 14.97 -26.34 -7.30
N THR A 144 16.19 -26.01 -6.88
CA THR A 144 16.65 -26.25 -5.52
C THR A 144 16.33 -25.07 -4.59
N PRO A 145 15.77 -25.33 -3.40
CA PRO A 145 15.56 -24.29 -2.40
C PRO A 145 16.89 -23.83 -1.78
N TYR A 146 16.96 -22.54 -1.42
CA TYR A 146 18.14 -21.97 -0.77
C TYR A 146 18.27 -22.47 0.68
N ASP A 147 19.47 -22.92 1.03
CA ASP A 147 19.88 -23.27 2.39
C ASP A 147 20.77 -22.16 2.98
N GLU A 148 20.31 -21.52 4.03
CA GLU A 148 21.03 -20.43 4.72
C GLU A 148 22.32 -20.91 5.38
N SER A 149 22.39 -22.17 5.82
CA SER A 149 23.55 -22.74 6.53
C SER A 149 24.72 -22.97 5.59
N THR A 150 24.47 -23.49 4.40
CA THR A 150 25.49 -23.76 3.39
C THR A 150 25.68 -22.59 2.42
N GLY A 151 24.62 -21.80 2.19
CA GLY A 151 24.58 -20.74 1.16
C GLY A 151 24.36 -21.30 -0.23
N GLU A 152 23.93 -22.56 -0.36
CA GLU A 152 23.66 -23.24 -1.60
C GLU A 152 22.16 -23.23 -1.97
N GLY A 153 21.82 -23.62 -3.19
CA GLY A 153 20.47 -23.64 -3.73
C GLY A 153 20.14 -22.40 -4.55
N GLU A 154 19.10 -22.52 -5.38
CA GLU A 154 18.75 -21.52 -6.41
C GLU A 154 17.75 -20.47 -5.88
N LEU A 155 16.61 -20.90 -5.35
CA LEU A 155 15.48 -20.01 -5.03
C LEU A 155 15.45 -19.66 -3.54
N ARG A 156 15.52 -18.35 -3.24
CA ARG A 156 15.53 -17.81 -1.86
C ARG A 156 14.15 -17.36 -1.38
N TYR A 157 13.44 -16.58 -2.21
CA TYR A 157 12.14 -16.01 -1.89
C TYR A 157 11.28 -15.87 -3.13
N VAL A 158 9.97 -15.82 -2.89
CA VAL A 158 8.95 -15.48 -3.90
C VAL A 158 8.13 -14.31 -3.36
N GLN A 159 8.03 -13.22 -4.12
CA GLN A 159 7.06 -12.16 -3.84
C GLN A 159 5.92 -12.25 -4.84
N THR A 160 4.69 -12.14 -4.34
CA THR A 160 3.49 -12.00 -5.15
C THR A 160 2.80 -10.68 -4.81
N VAL A 161 2.35 -9.96 -5.83
CA VAL A 161 1.52 -8.76 -5.72
C VAL A 161 0.28 -8.96 -6.58
N MET A 162 -0.89 -8.84 -5.99
CA MET A 162 -2.16 -8.88 -6.72
C MET A 162 -2.51 -7.48 -7.25
N CYS A 163 -2.96 -7.43 -8.51
CA CYS A 163 -3.41 -6.21 -9.18
C CYS A 163 -4.80 -6.44 -9.77
N SER A 164 -5.65 -5.43 -9.67
CA SER A 164 -6.94 -5.37 -10.35
C SER A 164 -6.95 -4.21 -11.34
N ASP A 165 -7.42 -4.45 -12.55
CA ASP A 165 -7.63 -3.40 -13.54
C ASP A 165 -8.93 -2.62 -13.28
N GLU A 166 -9.89 -3.19 -12.53
CA GLU A 166 -11.22 -2.63 -12.30
C GLU A 166 -11.44 -2.15 -10.86
N ALA A 167 -10.91 -2.85 -9.85
CA ALA A 167 -11.22 -2.58 -8.45
C ALA A 167 -10.06 -1.93 -7.68
N VAL A 168 -10.40 -1.09 -6.69
CA VAL A 168 -9.44 -0.57 -5.69
C VAL A 168 -8.86 -1.72 -4.88
N ASP A 169 -9.72 -2.67 -4.50
CA ASP A 169 -9.34 -3.88 -3.79
C ASP A 169 -9.35 -5.09 -4.74
N PRO A 170 -8.17 -5.65 -5.08
CA PRO A 170 -8.10 -6.86 -5.91
C PRO A 170 -8.88 -8.05 -5.36
N GLY A 171 -9.18 -8.06 -4.05
CA GLY A 171 -10.00 -9.10 -3.44
C GLY A 171 -11.48 -9.07 -3.83
N MET A 172 -11.92 -8.00 -4.48
CA MET A 172 -13.27 -7.83 -5.02
C MET A 172 -13.32 -8.06 -6.55
N ASP A 173 -12.23 -8.50 -7.16
CA ASP A 173 -12.10 -8.71 -8.59
C ASP A 173 -11.66 -10.15 -8.88
N GLU A 174 -12.55 -10.93 -9.50
CA GLU A 174 -12.27 -12.33 -9.88
C GLU A 174 -11.19 -12.42 -10.95
N ASP A 175 -11.02 -11.37 -11.75
CA ASP A 175 -10.01 -11.26 -12.81
C ASP A 175 -8.69 -10.65 -12.32
N ALA A 176 -8.53 -10.43 -11.00
CA ALA A 176 -7.29 -9.93 -10.43
C ALA A 176 -6.10 -10.83 -10.79
N ARG A 177 -5.01 -10.21 -11.26
CA ARG A 177 -3.81 -10.88 -11.77
C ARG A 177 -2.62 -10.71 -10.84
N ALA A 178 -1.72 -11.68 -10.87
CA ALA A 178 -0.53 -11.71 -10.04
C ALA A 178 0.72 -11.25 -10.79
N ALA A 179 1.47 -10.31 -10.20
CA ALA A 179 2.88 -10.11 -10.52
C ALA A 179 3.74 -10.92 -9.55
N ILE A 180 4.63 -11.74 -10.11
CA ILE A 180 5.47 -12.67 -9.35
C ILE A 180 6.92 -12.23 -9.49
N SER A 181 7.63 -12.15 -8.36
CA SER A 181 9.05 -11.86 -8.34
C SER A 181 9.79 -13.00 -7.65
N LEU A 182 10.80 -13.55 -8.31
CA LEU A 182 11.64 -14.62 -7.80
C LEU A 182 12.98 -14.03 -7.32
N VAL A 183 13.41 -14.39 -6.13
CA VAL A 183 14.74 -14.02 -5.62
C VAL A 183 15.65 -15.21 -5.75
N PHE A 184 16.57 -15.14 -6.68
CA PHE A 184 17.56 -16.19 -6.91
C PHE A 184 18.88 -15.90 -6.19
N ASN A 185 19.49 -16.96 -5.71
CA ASN A 185 20.85 -16.97 -5.17
C ASN A 185 21.88 -16.90 -6.31
N ALA A 186 21.98 -15.73 -6.91
CA ALA A 186 22.81 -15.50 -8.09
C ALA A 186 23.17 -14.01 -8.21
N ASN A 187 24.23 -13.71 -8.98
CA ASN A 187 24.63 -12.34 -9.33
C ASN A 187 24.40 -12.01 -10.82
N THR A 188 24.08 -12.99 -11.63
CA THR A 188 23.79 -12.83 -13.06
C THR A 188 22.57 -13.64 -13.46
N LEU A 189 21.78 -13.09 -14.39
CA LEU A 189 20.67 -13.82 -15.00
C LEU A 189 21.22 -14.90 -15.94
N THR A 190 20.64 -16.09 -15.85
CA THR A 190 21.00 -17.23 -16.72
C THR A 190 19.78 -17.72 -17.49
N ARG A 191 19.99 -18.50 -18.56
CA ARG A 191 18.89 -19.17 -19.29
C ARG A 191 18.02 -20.04 -18.38
N ARG A 192 18.62 -20.63 -17.36
CA ARG A 192 17.91 -21.41 -16.35
C ARG A 192 16.89 -20.57 -15.59
N HIS A 193 17.25 -19.35 -15.17
CA HIS A 193 16.34 -18.44 -14.50
C HIS A 193 15.21 -17.99 -15.43
N GLU A 194 15.52 -17.70 -16.70
CA GLU A 194 14.52 -17.35 -17.71
C GLU A 194 13.54 -18.51 -17.97
N GLU A 195 14.04 -19.75 -18.08
CA GLU A 195 13.21 -20.94 -18.25
C GLU A 195 12.22 -21.11 -17.10
N ILE A 196 12.67 -20.94 -15.85
CA ILE A 196 11.79 -21.01 -14.67
C ILE A 196 10.71 -19.93 -14.74
N CYS A 197 11.08 -18.69 -15.06
CA CYS A 197 10.13 -17.58 -15.19
C CYS A 197 9.10 -17.82 -16.30
N MET A 198 9.54 -18.30 -17.44
CA MET A 198 8.65 -18.59 -18.58
C MET A 198 7.73 -19.79 -18.31
N ASP A 199 8.18 -20.80 -17.55
CA ASP A 199 7.31 -21.91 -17.14
C ASP A 199 6.23 -21.45 -16.18
N ILE A 200 6.54 -20.55 -15.21
CA ILE A 200 5.56 -19.91 -14.34
C ILE A 200 4.52 -19.13 -15.16
N ALA A 201 4.98 -18.33 -16.12
CA ALA A 201 4.08 -17.56 -17.00
C ALA A 201 3.16 -18.48 -17.80
N ARG A 202 3.70 -19.52 -18.40
CA ARG A 202 2.96 -20.51 -19.18
C ARG A 202 1.91 -21.26 -18.34
N ARG A 203 2.27 -21.73 -17.14
CA ARG A 203 1.36 -22.43 -16.22
C ARG A 203 0.27 -21.54 -15.69
N GLY A 204 0.61 -20.28 -15.39
CA GLY A 204 -0.33 -19.30 -14.85
C GLY A 204 -1.26 -18.71 -15.91
N GLY A 205 -0.86 -18.68 -17.20
CA GLY A 205 -1.64 -18.07 -18.27
C GLY A 205 -2.00 -16.63 -17.97
N ASP A 206 -3.23 -16.23 -18.29
CA ASP A 206 -3.72 -14.84 -18.12
C ASP A 206 -3.72 -14.35 -16.66
N PHE A 207 -3.69 -15.28 -15.70
CA PHE A 207 -3.56 -14.93 -14.28
C PHE A 207 -2.22 -14.29 -13.95
N VAL A 208 -1.13 -14.64 -14.65
CA VAL A 208 0.21 -14.08 -14.40
C VAL A 208 0.38 -12.81 -15.22
N ARG A 209 0.33 -11.66 -14.54
CA ARG A 209 0.51 -10.35 -15.15
C ARG A 209 1.96 -10.11 -15.61
N GLY A 210 2.92 -10.51 -14.79
CA GLY A 210 4.32 -10.36 -15.08
C GLY A 210 5.20 -11.19 -14.15
N VAL A 211 6.42 -11.49 -14.60
CA VAL A 211 7.43 -12.19 -13.82
C VAL A 211 8.73 -11.40 -13.87
N SER A 212 9.27 -11.09 -12.69
CA SER A 212 10.56 -10.42 -12.51
C SER A 212 11.50 -11.28 -11.65
N VAL A 213 12.78 -11.03 -11.77
CA VAL A 213 13.83 -11.68 -10.99
C VAL A 213 14.54 -10.65 -10.14
N ASN A 214 14.90 -11.01 -8.93
CA ASN A 214 15.91 -10.30 -8.15
C ASN A 214 17.11 -11.23 -7.92
N LEU A 215 18.28 -10.76 -8.31
CA LEU A 215 19.54 -11.49 -8.17
C LEU A 215 20.21 -11.07 -6.86
N GLN A 216 20.27 -11.99 -5.89
CA GLN A 216 20.75 -11.74 -4.53
C GLN A 216 21.63 -12.89 -4.05
N ASP A 217 22.94 -12.75 -4.17
CA ASP A 217 23.94 -13.75 -3.77
C ASP A 217 24.57 -13.47 -2.38
N ALA A 218 24.30 -12.29 -1.80
CA ALA A 218 24.84 -11.96 -0.49
C ALA A 218 24.25 -12.83 0.62
N ARG A 219 25.09 -13.34 1.51
CA ARG A 219 24.69 -14.03 2.74
C ARG A 219 24.25 -13.01 3.79
N SER A 220 23.02 -12.50 3.66
CA SER A 220 22.44 -11.51 4.58
C SER A 220 20.95 -11.72 4.71
N ASN A 221 20.35 -11.11 5.75
CA ASN A 221 18.90 -11.10 5.97
C ASN A 221 18.14 -10.15 5.02
N VAL A 222 18.85 -9.45 4.14
CA VAL A 222 18.24 -8.56 3.14
C VAL A 222 17.68 -9.40 2.01
N ILE A 223 16.36 -9.34 1.84
CA ILE A 223 15.65 -10.17 0.83
C ILE A 223 15.99 -9.73 -0.60
N PHE A 224 16.03 -8.43 -0.85
CA PHE A 224 16.24 -7.89 -2.20
C PHE A 224 17.56 -7.15 -2.33
N ASN A 225 18.30 -7.45 -3.38
CA ASN A 225 19.37 -6.59 -3.85
C ASN A 225 18.76 -5.45 -4.70
N HIS A 226 18.98 -4.21 -4.32
CA HIS A 226 18.38 -3.05 -5.00
C HIS A 226 18.78 -2.94 -6.48
N ALA A 227 20.02 -3.36 -6.82
CA ALA A 227 20.53 -3.35 -8.18
C ALA A 227 20.25 -4.66 -8.96
N GLY A 228 19.70 -5.67 -8.29
CA GLY A 228 19.56 -7.02 -8.86
C GLY A 228 18.24 -7.26 -9.59
N TRP A 229 17.45 -6.27 -9.89
CA TRP A 229 16.16 -6.44 -10.55
C TRP A 229 16.31 -6.61 -12.06
N VAL A 230 15.68 -7.67 -12.60
CA VAL A 230 15.58 -7.96 -14.03
C VAL A 230 14.14 -8.35 -14.36
N HIS A 231 13.57 -7.74 -15.39
CA HIS A 231 12.26 -8.10 -15.91
C HIS A 231 12.39 -9.21 -16.95
N VAL A 232 11.50 -10.22 -16.88
CA VAL A 232 11.56 -11.39 -17.78
C VAL A 232 10.30 -11.58 -18.61
N TYR A 233 9.12 -11.34 -18.02
CA TYR A 233 7.85 -11.60 -18.72
C TYR A 233 6.75 -10.62 -18.35
N GLY A 234 5.93 -10.23 -19.33
CA GLY A 234 4.67 -9.48 -19.14
C GLY A 234 4.87 -8.04 -18.71
N GLU A 235 4.10 -7.59 -17.75
CA GLU A 235 4.15 -6.22 -17.23
C GLU A 235 5.20 -6.09 -16.14
N TYR A 236 6.09 -5.09 -16.27
CA TYR A 236 7.15 -4.86 -15.28
C TYR A 236 6.64 -4.24 -13.99
N MET A 237 5.77 -3.25 -14.10
CA MET A 237 5.21 -2.54 -12.95
C MET A 237 3.88 -3.13 -12.51
N THR A 238 3.67 -3.14 -11.21
CA THR A 238 2.35 -3.33 -10.61
C THR A 238 1.71 -1.98 -10.35
N PHE A 239 0.44 -1.97 -9.99
CA PHE A 239 -0.22 -0.74 -9.56
C PHE A 239 -1.27 -1.00 -8.47
N LEU A 240 -1.59 0.05 -7.74
CA LEU A 240 -2.76 0.19 -6.90
C LEU A 240 -3.71 1.18 -7.57
N ARG A 241 -5.01 0.89 -7.57
CA ARG A 241 -6.02 1.84 -8.01
C ARG A 241 -6.49 2.67 -6.82
N THR A 242 -6.46 3.99 -6.95
CA THR A 242 -7.02 4.89 -5.92
C THR A 242 -8.55 4.92 -5.98
N PRO A 243 -9.25 5.41 -4.94
CA PRO A 243 -10.70 5.57 -4.97
C PRO A 243 -11.22 6.47 -6.12
N SER A 244 -10.41 7.40 -6.61
CA SER A 244 -10.71 8.23 -7.79
C SER A 244 -10.48 7.51 -9.13
N GLY A 245 -10.01 6.26 -9.11
CA GLY A 245 -9.75 5.45 -10.30
C GLY A 245 -8.34 5.58 -10.87
N GLN A 246 -7.50 6.49 -10.36
CA GLN A 246 -6.13 6.65 -10.81
C GLN A 246 -5.28 5.41 -10.48
N ARG A 247 -4.50 4.92 -11.44
CA ARG A 247 -3.48 3.92 -11.19
C ARG A 247 -2.23 4.58 -10.65
N VAL A 248 -1.72 4.05 -9.54
CA VAL A 248 -0.43 4.43 -8.97
C VAL A 248 0.52 3.26 -9.10
N TYR A 249 1.61 3.45 -9.82
CA TYR A 249 2.53 2.38 -10.20
C TYR A 249 3.60 2.11 -9.15
N TYR A 250 4.08 0.86 -9.13
CA TYR A 250 5.12 0.36 -8.24
C TYR A 250 6.07 -0.55 -9.00
N LEU A 251 7.36 -0.35 -8.81
CA LEU A 251 8.38 -1.30 -9.29
C LEU A 251 8.40 -2.58 -8.44
N PRO A 252 8.85 -3.70 -8.98
CA PRO A 252 9.15 -4.89 -8.19
C PRO A 252 10.03 -4.54 -6.98
N GLY A 253 9.68 -5.07 -5.80
CA GLY A 253 10.38 -4.78 -4.56
C GLY A 253 10.01 -3.48 -3.85
N SER A 254 9.37 -2.52 -4.51
CA SER A 254 8.90 -1.29 -3.86
C SER A 254 7.93 -1.57 -2.72
N PHE A 255 7.89 -0.66 -1.74
CA PHE A 255 6.86 -0.73 -0.71
C PHE A 255 5.49 -0.44 -1.34
N MET A 256 4.50 -1.25 -1.00
CA MET A 256 3.10 -1.12 -1.37
C MET A 256 2.28 -1.71 -0.23
N GLN A 257 1.18 -1.07 0.13
CA GLN A 257 0.30 -1.57 1.18
C GLN A 257 -0.24 -2.96 0.83
N ALA A 258 -0.18 -3.88 1.79
CA ALA A 258 -0.59 -5.27 1.56
C ALA A 258 -2.10 -5.50 1.69
N ASN A 259 -2.82 -4.54 2.31
CA ASN A 259 -4.26 -4.52 2.48
C ASN A 259 -4.88 -3.35 1.71
N PRO A 260 -5.24 -3.53 0.43
CA PRO A 260 -5.81 -2.47 -0.39
C PRO A 260 -7.19 -2.01 0.08
N GLU A 261 -7.98 -2.87 0.73
CA GLU A 261 -9.28 -2.50 1.31
C GLU A 261 -9.12 -1.40 2.37
N ALA A 262 -8.30 -1.67 3.39
CA ALA A 262 -8.09 -0.72 4.48
C ALA A 262 -7.36 0.56 4.00
N TYR A 263 -6.38 0.41 3.10
CA TYR A 263 -5.70 1.57 2.52
C TYR A 263 -6.63 2.41 1.63
N GLY A 264 -7.46 1.76 0.83
CA GLY A 264 -8.48 2.43 0.02
C GLY A 264 -9.50 3.20 0.87
N GLU A 265 -9.85 2.69 2.06
CA GLU A 265 -10.72 3.40 3.00
C GLU A 265 -10.04 4.63 3.60
N LEU A 266 -8.78 4.54 4.00
CA LEU A 266 -7.99 5.70 4.40
C LEU A 266 -7.99 6.78 3.32
N LEU A 267 -7.70 6.39 2.06
CA LEU A 267 -7.69 7.31 0.92
C LEU A 267 -9.07 7.92 0.62
N ARG A 268 -10.18 7.23 0.92
CA ARG A 268 -11.56 7.77 0.78
C ARG A 268 -11.91 8.78 1.85
N ARG A 269 -11.39 8.62 3.07
CA ARG A 269 -11.71 9.50 4.21
C ARG A 269 -10.85 10.75 4.24
N MET A 270 -9.59 10.66 3.88
CA MET A 270 -8.62 11.75 3.92
C MET A 270 -9.05 13.05 3.21
N PRO A 271 -9.69 13.03 2.02
CA PRO A 271 -10.15 14.23 1.31
C PRO A 271 -11.06 15.16 2.14
N ARG A 272 -11.79 14.63 3.10
CA ARG A 272 -12.69 15.44 3.98
C ARG A 272 -11.95 16.50 4.80
N HIS A 273 -10.63 16.34 4.95
CA HIS A 273 -9.79 17.21 5.77
C HIS A 273 -8.91 18.15 4.95
N VAL A 274 -8.97 18.05 3.61
CA VAL A 274 -8.20 18.87 2.68
C VAL A 274 -9.08 20.00 2.14
N PRO A 275 -8.76 21.28 2.38
CA PRO A 275 -9.50 22.39 1.79
C PRO A 275 -9.39 22.40 0.26
N ARG A 276 -10.48 22.80 -0.41
CA ARG A 276 -10.47 22.94 -1.87
C ARG A 276 -9.41 23.95 -2.32
N GLY A 277 -8.72 23.67 -3.42
CA GLY A 277 -7.71 24.55 -4.01
C GLY A 277 -6.41 24.58 -3.25
N SER A 278 -6.15 23.61 -2.34
CA SER A 278 -4.93 23.56 -1.54
C SER A 278 -3.67 23.28 -2.38
N ARG A 279 -2.54 23.81 -1.92
CA ARG A 279 -1.20 23.37 -2.29
C ARG A 279 -0.79 22.29 -1.29
N VAL A 280 -0.52 21.10 -1.77
CA VAL A 280 -0.22 19.92 -0.94
C VAL A 280 1.27 19.59 -1.05
N VAL A 281 1.89 19.24 0.06
CA VAL A 281 3.20 18.59 0.10
C VAL A 281 3.04 17.23 0.77
N GLU A 282 3.49 16.17 0.11
CA GLU A 282 3.55 14.83 0.68
C GLU A 282 5.00 14.46 0.95
N MET A 283 5.37 14.36 2.22
CA MET A 283 6.69 13.89 2.66
C MET A 283 6.65 12.40 2.95
N PHE A 284 7.79 11.72 2.76
CA PHE A 284 7.89 10.26 2.81
C PHE A 284 6.95 9.60 1.80
N SER A 285 6.84 10.23 0.61
CA SER A 285 5.76 9.94 -0.33
C SER A 285 5.84 8.55 -0.97
N GLY A 286 6.99 7.88 -0.93
CA GLY A 286 7.19 6.69 -1.74
C GLY A 286 6.88 7.00 -3.20
N VAL A 287 5.98 6.23 -3.80
CA VAL A 287 5.51 6.48 -5.19
C VAL A 287 4.39 7.53 -5.28
N GLY A 288 3.94 8.10 -4.15
CA GLY A 288 2.99 9.22 -4.13
C GLY A 288 1.52 8.81 -4.11
N ALA A 289 1.16 7.66 -3.56
CA ALA A 289 -0.21 7.15 -3.62
C ALA A 289 -1.24 8.09 -2.97
N ILE A 290 -0.91 8.73 -1.86
CA ILE A 290 -1.81 9.67 -1.18
C ILE A 290 -1.97 10.93 -2.02
N GLY A 291 -0.87 11.57 -2.43
CA GLY A 291 -0.90 12.81 -3.19
C GLY A 291 -1.59 12.68 -4.55
N PHE A 292 -1.36 11.58 -5.27
CA PHE A 292 -2.07 11.31 -6.52
C PHE A 292 -3.57 11.06 -6.28
N SER A 293 -3.94 10.40 -5.18
CA SER A 293 -5.34 10.22 -4.80
C SER A 293 -6.04 11.55 -4.50
N LEU A 294 -5.36 12.47 -3.79
CA LEU A 294 -5.87 13.81 -3.50
C LEU A 294 -5.96 14.66 -4.78
N LEU A 295 -4.93 14.63 -5.64
CA LEU A 295 -4.89 15.40 -6.89
C LEU A 295 -6.04 15.04 -7.83
N THR A 296 -6.35 13.75 -7.95
CA THR A 296 -7.38 13.25 -8.88
C THR A 296 -8.79 13.25 -8.29
N ASN A 297 -8.95 13.67 -7.04
CA ASN A 297 -10.25 13.93 -6.43
C ASN A 297 -10.78 15.28 -6.95
N VAL A 298 -11.78 15.23 -7.83
CA VAL A 298 -12.33 16.40 -8.52
C VAL A 298 -12.98 17.42 -7.57
N GLU A 299 -13.47 16.98 -6.41
CA GLU A 299 -14.12 17.87 -5.43
C GLU A 299 -13.10 18.77 -4.74
N LEU A 300 -11.85 18.32 -4.60
CA LEU A 300 -10.79 19.08 -3.95
C LEU A 300 -10.19 20.16 -4.83
N ASP A 301 -10.16 19.96 -6.15
CA ASP A 301 -9.49 20.85 -7.11
C ASP A 301 -8.09 21.28 -6.61
N VAL A 302 -7.28 20.31 -6.19
CA VAL A 302 -5.94 20.54 -5.63
C VAL A 302 -5.10 21.32 -6.63
N ARG A 303 -4.53 22.45 -6.17
CA ARG A 303 -3.75 23.36 -7.04
C ARG A 303 -2.41 22.76 -7.45
N SER A 304 -1.73 22.11 -6.51
CA SER A 304 -0.45 21.44 -6.76
C SER A 304 -0.17 20.36 -5.71
N VAL A 305 0.60 19.36 -6.08
CA VAL A 305 1.17 18.36 -5.16
C VAL A 305 2.67 18.29 -5.40
N ARG A 306 3.45 18.54 -4.35
CA ARG A 306 4.89 18.29 -4.33
C ARG A 306 5.16 17.02 -3.51
N PHE A 307 5.78 16.06 -4.14
CA PHE A 307 6.17 14.80 -3.52
C PHE A 307 7.63 14.88 -3.08
N VAL A 308 7.91 14.46 -1.86
CA VAL A 308 9.26 14.43 -1.28
C VAL A 308 9.56 13.01 -0.84
N GLU A 309 10.57 12.40 -1.46
CA GLU A 309 11.02 11.05 -1.18
C GLU A 309 12.55 10.97 -1.18
N SER A 310 13.11 10.21 -0.26
CA SER A 310 14.57 10.09 -0.12
C SER A 310 15.19 9.11 -1.12
N SER A 311 14.43 8.13 -1.58
CA SER A 311 14.89 7.10 -2.52
C SER A 311 14.62 7.49 -3.97
N SER A 312 15.67 7.60 -4.77
CA SER A 312 15.54 7.83 -6.21
C SER A 312 14.91 6.63 -6.96
N SER A 313 14.84 5.46 -6.34
CA SER A 313 14.26 4.26 -6.97
C SER A 313 12.75 4.37 -7.24
N VAL A 314 12.06 5.36 -6.66
CA VAL A 314 10.63 5.58 -6.92
C VAL A 314 10.36 6.35 -8.21
N ALA A 315 11.37 7.03 -8.77
CA ALA A 315 11.19 8.03 -9.83
C ALA A 315 10.48 7.45 -11.07
N GLU A 316 10.90 6.29 -11.55
CA GLU A 316 10.33 5.64 -12.73
C GLU A 316 8.84 5.30 -12.53
N ALA A 317 8.47 4.76 -11.38
CA ALA A 317 7.08 4.43 -11.05
C ALA A 317 6.22 5.70 -10.85
N TRP A 318 6.80 6.74 -10.24
CA TRP A 318 6.17 8.04 -10.08
C TRP A 318 5.92 8.72 -11.44
N GLU A 319 6.91 8.74 -12.34
CA GLU A 319 6.78 9.28 -13.70
C GLU A 319 5.71 8.54 -14.49
N ARG A 320 5.69 7.21 -14.41
CA ARG A 320 4.65 6.39 -15.03
C ARG A 320 3.27 6.77 -14.52
N THR A 321 3.12 7.00 -13.21
CA THR A 321 1.86 7.44 -12.61
C THR A 321 1.45 8.82 -13.11
N ARG A 322 2.39 9.77 -13.13
CA ARG A 322 2.16 11.13 -13.66
C ARG A 322 1.70 11.11 -15.11
N ASP A 323 2.35 10.30 -15.94
CA ASP A 323 2.10 10.26 -17.38
C ASP A 323 0.71 9.69 -17.71
N GLU A 324 0.14 8.88 -16.81
CA GLU A 324 -1.25 8.38 -16.91
C GLU A 324 -2.30 9.31 -16.29
N LEU A 325 -1.93 10.47 -15.77
CA LEU A 325 -2.92 11.47 -15.34
C LEU A 325 -3.80 11.89 -16.53
N PRO A 326 -5.11 12.13 -16.30
CA PRO A 326 -6.11 12.31 -17.35
C PRO A 326 -5.81 13.44 -18.36
N ASN A 327 -5.06 14.46 -17.95
CA ASN A 327 -4.76 15.61 -18.80
C ASN A 327 -3.48 16.35 -18.38
N ASP A 328 -2.95 17.16 -19.28
CA ASP A 328 -1.71 17.91 -19.07
C ASP A 328 -1.82 18.98 -17.97
N SER A 329 -3.01 19.49 -17.71
CA SER A 329 -3.25 20.41 -16.57
C SER A 329 -2.95 19.74 -15.24
N LEU A 330 -3.38 18.48 -15.03
CA LEU A 330 -3.04 17.73 -13.83
C LEU A 330 -1.55 17.35 -13.79
N LYS A 331 -0.95 16.97 -14.94
CA LYS A 331 0.47 16.65 -15.04
C LYS A 331 1.37 17.84 -14.64
N SER A 332 0.95 19.06 -14.98
CA SER A 332 1.70 20.28 -14.63
C SER A 332 1.57 20.68 -13.16
N ARG A 333 0.63 20.09 -12.41
CA ARG A 333 0.39 20.37 -10.98
C ARG A 333 1.26 19.51 -10.06
N VAL A 334 2.05 18.57 -10.57
CA VAL A 334 2.84 17.64 -9.75
C VAL A 334 4.34 17.80 -9.96
N SER A 335 5.10 17.62 -8.90
CA SER A 335 6.56 17.57 -8.93
C SER A 335 7.09 16.56 -7.91
N LEU A 336 8.17 15.85 -8.26
CA LEU A 336 8.91 14.95 -7.38
C LEU A 336 10.25 15.58 -7.01
N GLN A 337 10.53 15.63 -5.72
CA GLN A 337 11.81 16.07 -5.18
C GLN A 337 12.49 14.91 -4.45
N ILE A 338 13.61 14.43 -4.98
CA ILE A 338 14.40 13.37 -4.33
C ILE A 338 15.28 14.03 -3.27
N ALA A 339 14.81 13.97 -2.02
CA ALA A 339 15.51 14.52 -0.87
C ALA A 339 15.03 13.87 0.43
N LYS A 340 15.85 13.92 1.47
CA LYS A 340 15.41 13.58 2.81
C LYS A 340 14.51 14.69 3.35
N ALA A 341 13.34 14.31 3.89
CA ALA A 341 12.33 15.25 4.41
C ALA A 341 12.92 16.25 5.41
N GLU A 342 13.77 15.78 6.32
CA GLU A 342 14.40 16.60 7.34
C GLU A 342 15.36 17.68 6.78
N LYS A 343 15.92 17.48 5.58
CA LYS A 343 16.84 18.45 4.97
C LYS A 343 16.13 19.59 4.26
N ILE A 344 14.92 19.37 3.81
CA ILE A 344 14.14 20.35 3.02
C ILE A 344 12.84 20.75 3.73
N ALA A 345 12.73 20.48 5.04
CA ALA A 345 11.53 20.74 5.82
C ALA A 345 11.06 22.20 5.72
N VAL A 346 11.97 23.17 5.92
CA VAL A 346 11.64 24.62 5.85
C VAL A 346 11.18 25.02 4.44
N GLU A 347 11.88 24.58 3.39
CA GLU A 347 11.49 24.86 2.02
C GLU A 347 10.15 24.24 1.66
N SER A 348 9.92 23.02 2.13
CA SER A 348 8.70 22.27 1.81
C SER A 348 7.46 22.78 2.52
N THR A 349 7.59 23.42 3.68
CA THR A 349 6.47 24.01 4.43
C THR A 349 6.11 25.42 3.96
N ARG A 350 7.00 26.06 3.19
CA ARG A 350 6.67 27.32 2.50
C ARG A 350 5.77 27.00 1.29
N ASP A 351 4.86 27.91 0.97
CA ASP A 351 3.90 27.72 -0.12
C ASP A 351 3.12 26.40 -0.05
N CYS A 352 2.84 25.94 1.16
CA CYS A 352 2.13 24.71 1.46
C CYS A 352 0.93 24.99 2.36
N ASP A 353 -0.27 24.62 1.92
CA ASP A 353 -1.50 24.75 2.72
C ASP A 353 -1.74 23.48 3.54
N VAL A 354 -1.39 22.31 2.99
CA VAL A 354 -1.58 20.99 3.58
C VAL A 354 -0.32 20.16 3.46
N LEU A 355 0.23 19.74 4.58
CA LEU A 355 1.33 18.79 4.67
C LEU A 355 0.78 17.40 4.97
N VAL A 356 1.09 16.43 4.12
CA VAL A 356 0.84 15.01 4.34
C VAL A 356 2.15 14.36 4.76
N VAL A 357 2.13 13.60 5.86
CA VAL A 357 3.27 12.81 6.32
C VAL A 357 2.85 11.37 6.59
N ASP A 358 3.62 10.41 6.03
CA ASP A 358 3.53 8.98 6.31
C ASP A 358 4.94 8.46 6.64
N PRO A 359 5.49 8.84 7.81
CA PRO A 359 6.86 8.55 8.16
C PRO A 359 7.06 7.07 8.49
N PRO A 360 8.32 6.57 8.48
CA PRO A 360 8.64 5.24 8.98
C PRO A 360 8.29 5.10 10.48
N ARG A 361 8.30 3.87 11.01
CA ARG A 361 7.94 3.54 12.40
C ARG A 361 8.59 4.40 13.49
N LYS A 362 9.72 5.02 13.23
CA LYS A 362 10.39 5.94 14.16
C LYS A 362 9.72 7.31 14.29
N GLY A 363 8.73 7.62 13.46
CA GLY A 363 8.06 8.92 13.40
C GLY A 363 8.87 9.98 12.68
N LEU A 364 8.52 11.24 12.92
CA LEU A 364 9.19 12.40 12.34
C LEU A 364 10.60 12.57 12.94
N ASP A 365 11.52 13.02 12.09
CA ASP A 365 12.85 13.44 12.55
C ASP A 365 12.75 14.72 13.39
N GLU A 366 13.70 14.89 14.34
CA GLU A 366 13.73 16.05 15.24
C GLU A 366 13.75 17.40 14.49
N SER A 367 14.49 17.47 13.38
CA SER A 367 14.57 18.69 12.60
C SER A 367 13.24 19.06 11.93
N LEU A 368 12.50 18.07 11.46
CA LEU A 368 11.16 18.30 10.92
C LEU A 368 10.17 18.68 12.02
N ARG A 369 10.19 18.02 13.19
CA ARG A 369 9.35 18.44 14.34
C ARG A 369 9.63 19.87 14.73
N ARG A 370 10.91 20.26 14.83
CA ARG A 370 11.29 21.66 15.13
C ARG A 370 10.72 22.64 14.11
N VAL A 371 10.77 22.35 12.80
CA VAL A 371 10.19 23.21 11.77
C VAL A 371 8.67 23.34 11.97
N LEU A 372 8.00 22.26 12.31
CA LEU A 372 6.54 22.26 12.52
C LEU A 372 6.13 22.95 13.81
N THR A 373 7.01 23.05 14.81
CA THR A 373 6.74 23.69 16.11
C THR A 373 7.32 25.13 16.21
N ASP A 374 7.95 25.64 15.16
CA ASP A 374 8.44 27.00 15.07
C ASP A 374 7.56 27.86 14.15
N SER A 375 6.91 28.86 14.71
CA SER A 375 5.99 29.75 14.00
C SER A 375 6.63 30.55 12.87
N THR A 376 7.95 30.75 12.93
CA THR A 376 8.68 31.53 11.93
C THR A 376 9.10 30.71 10.69
N LEU A 377 9.03 29.38 10.81
CA LEU A 377 9.48 28.46 9.77
C LEU A 377 8.38 27.84 8.92
N SER A 378 7.11 27.90 9.38
CA SER A 378 5.98 27.21 8.74
C SER A 378 4.72 28.09 8.61
N ASP A 379 4.87 29.37 8.28
CA ASP A 379 3.78 30.39 8.34
C ASP A 379 2.57 30.07 7.47
N ASP A 380 2.74 29.52 6.27
CA ASP A 380 1.63 29.24 5.34
C ASP A 380 0.91 27.93 5.63
N LEU A 381 1.53 27.01 6.35
CA LEU A 381 1.00 25.69 6.61
C LEU A 381 -0.19 25.77 7.57
N ALA A 382 -1.36 25.34 7.09
CA ALA A 382 -2.62 25.37 7.84
C ALA A 382 -3.08 24.02 8.37
N THR A 383 -2.67 22.92 7.73
CA THR A 383 -3.13 21.55 8.05
C THR A 383 -2.00 20.56 7.93
N ILE A 384 -1.90 19.65 8.90
CA ILE A 384 -1.06 18.45 8.81
C ILE A 384 -1.98 17.24 8.81
N LEU A 385 -1.82 16.38 7.82
CA LEU A 385 -2.40 15.04 7.73
C LEU A 385 -1.31 14.04 8.07
N TYR A 386 -1.43 13.37 9.20
CA TYR A 386 -0.42 12.44 9.71
C TYR A 386 -0.97 11.01 9.64
N VAL A 387 -0.34 10.16 8.84
CA VAL A 387 -0.54 8.70 8.84
C VAL A 387 0.62 8.06 9.58
N SER A 388 0.37 7.10 10.46
CA SER A 388 1.41 6.47 11.27
C SER A 388 1.19 4.99 11.49
N CYS A 389 2.21 4.19 11.17
CA CYS A 389 2.30 2.76 11.50
C CYS A 389 3.03 2.47 12.83
N GLY A 390 3.43 3.50 13.57
CA GLY A 390 4.16 3.38 14.86
C GLY A 390 3.53 4.25 15.93
N PHE A 391 2.67 3.67 16.78
CA PHE A 391 1.86 4.46 17.71
C PHE A 391 2.71 5.22 18.74
N ASP A 392 3.76 4.62 19.32
CA ASP A 392 4.60 5.30 20.32
C ASP A 392 5.32 6.53 19.75
N SER A 393 5.81 6.42 18.52
CA SER A 393 6.44 7.56 17.83
C SER A 393 5.43 8.62 17.41
N PHE A 394 4.24 8.21 16.99
CA PHE A 394 3.14 9.12 16.72
C PHE A 394 2.74 9.92 17.96
N LYS A 395 2.56 9.24 19.12
CA LYS A 395 2.23 9.89 20.40
C LYS A 395 3.24 10.96 20.75
N ARG A 396 4.55 10.64 20.71
CA ARG A 396 5.61 11.62 20.93
C ARG A 396 5.49 12.83 20.01
N ASP A 397 5.32 12.61 18.72
CA ASP A 397 5.27 13.67 17.72
C ASP A 397 3.99 14.52 17.88
N ALA A 398 2.86 13.89 18.16
CA ALA A 398 1.58 14.57 18.40
C ALA A 398 1.60 15.43 19.66
N ASP A 399 2.15 14.89 20.76
CA ASP A 399 2.30 15.61 22.03
C ASP A 399 3.20 16.86 21.83
N GLU A 400 4.29 16.75 21.09
CA GLU A 400 5.19 17.87 20.79
C GLU A 400 4.53 18.94 19.91
N LEU A 401 3.78 18.51 18.87
CA LEU A 401 3.00 19.42 18.02
C LEU A 401 1.96 20.21 18.83
N VAL A 402 1.17 19.53 19.66
CA VAL A 402 0.11 20.16 20.48
C VAL A 402 0.74 21.03 21.58
N ALA A 403 1.79 20.58 22.25
CA ALA A 403 2.48 21.34 23.30
C ALA A 403 3.10 22.65 22.79
N SER A 404 3.44 22.72 21.49
CA SER A 404 3.92 23.98 20.88
C SER A 404 2.87 25.10 20.87
N GLY A 405 1.59 24.78 21.10
CA GLY A 405 0.47 25.70 20.97
C GLY A 405 0.13 26.10 19.53
N MET A 406 0.91 25.66 18.55
CA MET A 406 0.70 25.99 17.14
C MET A 406 -0.36 25.11 16.48
N TRP A 407 -0.54 23.91 16.98
CA TRP A 407 -1.41 22.89 16.39
C TRP A 407 -2.48 22.42 17.37
N THR A 408 -3.67 22.21 16.82
CA THR A 408 -4.77 21.56 17.53
C THR A 408 -5.08 20.27 16.81
N LEU A 409 -5.07 19.14 17.50
CA LEU A 409 -5.55 17.87 17.00
C LEU A 409 -7.09 17.97 16.86
N THR A 410 -7.59 17.89 15.62
CA THR A 410 -9.00 18.11 15.31
C THR A 410 -9.74 16.86 14.85
N HIS A 411 -8.98 15.81 14.44
CA HIS A 411 -9.53 14.53 14.05
C HIS A 411 -8.49 13.44 14.27
N HIS A 412 -8.96 12.26 14.65
CA HIS A 412 -8.16 11.04 14.75
C HIS A 412 -9.03 9.82 14.51
N GLU A 413 -8.50 8.84 13.83
CA GLU A 413 -9.09 7.53 13.60
C GLU A 413 -8.01 6.49 13.35
N SER A 414 -8.35 5.22 13.48
CA SER A 414 -7.42 4.11 13.26
C SER A 414 -7.92 3.16 12.18
N PHE A 415 -6.98 2.46 11.56
CA PHE A 415 -7.25 1.47 10.52
C PHE A 415 -6.50 0.18 10.84
N VAL A 416 -7.21 -0.93 10.87
CA VAL A 416 -6.61 -2.26 11.03
C VAL A 416 -6.13 -2.76 9.67
N PHE A 417 -4.92 -2.39 9.28
CA PHE A 417 -4.32 -2.82 8.02
C PHE A 417 -3.87 -4.27 8.05
N PHE A 418 -3.56 -4.79 9.22
CA PHE A 418 -3.01 -6.13 9.42
C PHE A 418 -3.80 -6.88 10.49
N PRO A 419 -5.03 -7.33 10.19
CA PRO A 419 -5.82 -8.16 11.11
C PRO A 419 -5.04 -9.32 11.71
N ALA A 420 -5.30 -9.63 12.96
CA ALA A 420 -4.62 -10.64 13.77
C ALA A 420 -3.12 -10.35 14.06
N THR A 421 -2.64 -9.13 13.84
CA THR A 421 -1.29 -8.69 14.23
C THR A 421 -1.34 -7.59 15.28
N ASN A 422 -0.19 -7.24 15.88
CA ASN A 422 -0.10 -6.08 16.78
C ASN A 422 0.32 -4.82 16.02
N HIS A 423 -0.38 -4.50 14.93
CA HIS A 423 -0.13 -3.31 14.12
C HIS A 423 -1.43 -2.58 13.86
N ILE A 424 -1.35 -1.25 13.95
CA ILE A 424 -2.44 -0.33 13.64
C ILE A 424 -1.88 0.87 12.88
N GLU A 425 -2.66 1.38 11.95
CA GLU A 425 -2.40 2.67 11.33
C GLU A 425 -3.27 3.72 12.00
N VAL A 426 -2.66 4.81 12.44
CA VAL A 426 -3.37 5.98 12.98
C VAL A 426 -3.37 7.07 11.92
N PHE A 427 -4.54 7.63 11.64
CA PHE A 427 -4.69 8.85 10.86
C PHE A 427 -5.12 9.99 11.77
N ALA A 428 -4.37 11.07 11.76
CA ALA A 428 -4.64 12.25 12.58
C ALA A 428 -4.55 13.54 11.77
N VAL A 429 -5.36 14.52 12.14
CA VAL A 429 -5.43 15.83 11.50
C VAL A 429 -5.14 16.92 12.51
N PHE A 430 -4.09 17.68 12.26
CA PHE A 430 -3.78 18.87 13.03
C PHE A 430 -4.10 20.12 12.21
N LYS A 431 -4.80 21.04 12.81
CA LYS A 431 -5.11 22.37 12.24
C LYS A 431 -4.32 23.44 12.98
N ARG A 432 -3.89 24.48 12.25
CA ARG A 432 -3.23 25.64 12.86
C ARG A 432 -4.12 26.27 13.90
N SER A 433 -3.61 26.49 15.12
CA SER A 433 -4.35 27.12 16.20
C SER A 433 -4.62 28.60 15.89
N LYS A 434 -5.84 29.06 16.13
CA LYS A 434 -6.26 30.45 15.84
C LYS A 434 -5.67 31.48 16.82
N THR A 435 -5.01 31.06 17.88
CA THR A 435 -4.65 31.89 19.06
C THR A 435 -3.34 32.67 18.91
N ILE A 436 -2.53 32.39 17.88
CA ILE A 436 -1.32 33.19 17.61
C ILE A 436 -1.72 34.33 16.68
N GLY A 437 -2.26 35.40 17.30
CA GLY A 437 -2.58 36.63 16.58
C GLY A 437 -1.35 37.17 15.88
N ARG A 438 -1.44 37.32 14.55
CA ARG A 438 -0.50 38.13 13.77
C ARG A 438 -0.41 39.52 14.41
N LYS A 439 0.64 39.80 15.19
CA LYS A 439 1.12 41.17 15.29
C LYS A 439 1.64 41.57 13.90
N ARG A 440 0.76 42.08 13.06
CA ARG A 440 1.16 42.89 11.93
C ARG A 440 1.86 44.12 12.52
N ASN A 441 3.17 44.16 12.50
CA ASN A 441 3.91 45.40 12.65
C ASN A 441 3.50 46.27 11.48
N GLY A 442 2.78 47.36 11.82
CA GLY A 442 2.47 48.46 10.93
C GLY A 442 3.70 49.25 10.57
#